data_e823035187bea5c0a8e01069289b1c8b
#
_entry.id   e823035187bea5c0a8e01069289b1c8b
#
_cell.length_a   1.000
_cell.length_b   1.000
_cell.length_c   1.000
_cell.angle_alpha   90.00
_cell.angle_beta   90.00
_cell.angle_gamma   90.00
#
_symmetry.space_group_name_H-M   'P 1'
#
loop_
_entity.id
_entity.type
_entity.pdbx_description
1 polymer ?
#
loop_
_entity_poly.entity_id
_entity_poly.type
_entity_poly.pdbx_seq_one_letter_code
_entity_poly.pdbx_strand_id
1 'polypeptide(L)'
;MNSDQKKSLRSKLFRHLDGIVISPTAYALKKHGITDYLLQNKKVELKELTTKFKANEGYLNIALRGLCSQGWLLQHVDNQNNAISYETNEESEIAFNYFYLFEDVTDLLQLSEDYHPRKFEIEPFLKLESIYKKHKNNYGIKLSNEKTRRNIEEQILTHIEGVIVGPTLVNLGITGMFHKYFMESRFRPEEFHENHQEFDKLLKILTELGWFDEKNGAYVFTDIGLFFAKRASAYGVTVSYIPTLRKLDN
;
A
#
# COMPACT_ATOMS: atom_id res chain seq x y z
N MET A 1 -22.52 4.38 -11.30
CA MET A 1 -21.88 5.22 -10.25
C MET A 1 -22.14 6.70 -10.47
N ASN A 2 -22.46 7.47 -9.40
CA ASN A 2 -22.58 8.95 -9.43
C ASN A 2 -21.21 9.66 -9.30
N SER A 3 -21.19 11.01 -9.36
CA SER A 3 -19.98 11.83 -9.30
C SER A 3 -19.22 11.68 -7.98
N ASP A 4 -19.94 11.67 -6.85
CA ASP A 4 -19.33 11.60 -5.51
C ASP A 4 -18.71 10.23 -5.25
N GLN A 5 -19.37 9.17 -5.68
CA GLN A 5 -18.81 7.82 -5.65
C GLN A 5 -17.51 7.73 -6.47
N LYS A 6 -17.48 8.30 -7.67
CA LYS A 6 -16.27 8.33 -8.52
C LYS A 6 -15.13 9.13 -7.85
N LYS A 7 -15.46 10.24 -7.19
CA LYS A 7 -14.48 11.07 -6.44
C LYS A 7 -13.90 10.28 -5.26
N SER A 8 -14.74 9.63 -4.48
CA SER A 8 -14.32 8.77 -3.36
C SER A 8 -13.40 7.63 -3.82
N LEU A 9 -13.79 6.90 -4.87
CA LEU A 9 -12.96 5.81 -5.41
C LEU A 9 -11.64 6.31 -6.00
N ARG A 10 -11.61 7.51 -6.59
CA ARG A 10 -10.36 8.13 -7.05
C ARG A 10 -9.43 8.46 -5.87
N SER A 11 -9.97 9.01 -4.78
CA SER A 11 -9.21 9.25 -3.56
C SER A 11 -8.66 7.95 -2.99
N LYS A 12 -9.48 6.91 -2.94
CA LYS A 12 -9.06 5.57 -2.49
C LYS A 12 -7.94 4.99 -3.38
N LEU A 13 -8.06 5.14 -4.71
CA LEU A 13 -7.01 4.72 -5.65
C LEU A 13 -5.66 5.38 -5.32
N PHE A 14 -5.62 6.70 -5.13
CA PHE A 14 -4.36 7.38 -4.80
C PHE A 14 -3.79 6.89 -3.47
N ARG A 15 -4.62 6.71 -2.46
CA ARG A 15 -4.16 6.14 -1.17
C ARG A 15 -3.61 4.71 -1.31
N HIS A 16 -4.18 3.91 -2.22
CA HIS A 16 -3.62 2.58 -2.54
C HIS A 16 -2.22 2.71 -3.15
N LEU A 17 -2.05 3.62 -4.12
CA LEU A 17 -0.76 3.83 -4.79
C LEU A 17 0.29 4.34 -3.79
N ASP A 18 -0.09 5.31 -2.96
CA ASP A 18 0.75 5.80 -1.87
C ASP A 18 1.15 4.66 -0.92
N GLY A 19 0.21 3.81 -0.55
CA GLY A 19 0.44 2.69 0.37
C GLY A 19 1.53 1.73 -0.08
N ILE A 20 1.65 1.46 -1.37
CA ILE A 20 2.70 0.57 -1.92
C ILE A 20 4.10 1.14 -1.67
N VAL A 21 4.25 2.47 -1.70
CA VAL A 21 5.54 3.16 -1.51
C VAL A 21 5.76 3.56 -0.05
N ILE A 22 4.73 4.12 0.58
CA ILE A 22 4.84 4.69 1.93
C ILE A 22 4.96 3.61 3.00
N SER A 23 4.25 2.48 2.86
CA SER A 23 4.28 1.43 3.90
C SER A 23 5.68 0.89 4.18
N PRO A 24 6.47 0.41 3.19
CA PRO A 24 7.82 -0.07 3.46
C PRO A 24 8.75 1.05 3.89
N THR A 25 8.57 2.27 3.35
CA THR A 25 9.37 3.44 3.73
C THR A 25 9.14 3.83 5.18
N ALA A 26 7.88 3.92 5.62
CA ALA A 26 7.51 4.24 6.99
C ALA A 26 8.00 3.18 7.99
N TYR A 27 7.90 1.90 7.62
CA TYR A 27 8.41 0.81 8.43
C TYR A 27 9.94 0.89 8.59
N ALA A 28 10.68 1.12 7.51
CA ALA A 28 12.13 1.28 7.55
C ALA A 28 12.54 2.45 8.47
N LEU A 29 11.91 3.62 8.34
CA LEU A 29 12.17 4.77 9.21
C LEU A 29 11.88 4.46 10.69
N LYS A 30 10.82 3.71 10.98
CA LYS A 30 10.47 3.27 12.34
C LYS A 30 11.48 2.27 12.87
N LYS A 31 11.82 1.25 12.11
CA LYS A 31 12.77 0.19 12.46
C LYS A 31 14.15 0.75 12.81
N HIS A 32 14.61 1.76 12.08
CA HIS A 32 15.86 2.44 12.34
C HIS A 32 15.79 3.51 13.44
N GLY A 33 14.64 3.73 14.07
CA GLY A 33 14.47 4.67 15.18
C GLY A 33 14.40 6.15 14.75
N ILE A 34 14.31 6.42 13.44
CA ILE A 34 14.28 7.80 12.91
C ILE A 34 12.99 8.50 13.34
N THR A 35 11.84 7.80 13.29
CA THR A 35 10.56 8.35 13.75
C THR A 35 10.56 8.68 15.23
N ASP A 36 11.16 7.85 16.07
CA ASP A 36 11.24 8.08 17.50
C ASP A 36 12.13 9.28 17.82
N TYR A 37 13.23 9.43 17.08
CA TYR A 37 14.11 10.59 17.20
C TYR A 37 13.40 11.90 16.78
N LEU A 38 12.63 11.88 15.71
CA LEU A 38 11.82 13.02 15.29
C LEU A 38 10.79 13.41 16.36
N LEU A 39 10.09 12.44 16.97
CA LEU A 39 9.11 12.72 18.03
C LEU A 39 9.78 13.34 19.28
N GLN A 40 10.99 12.91 19.62
CA GLN A 40 11.72 13.42 20.78
C GLN A 40 12.22 14.86 20.57
N ASN A 41 12.70 15.19 19.37
CA ASN A 41 13.36 16.47 19.10
C ASN A 41 12.45 17.50 18.42
N LYS A 42 11.25 17.10 17.99
CA LYS A 42 10.20 17.89 17.34
C LYS A 42 10.60 18.46 15.98
N LYS A 43 11.75 19.13 15.87
CA LYS A 43 12.29 19.68 14.62
C LYS A 43 13.76 19.33 14.49
N VAL A 44 14.13 18.72 13.38
CA VAL A 44 15.48 18.20 13.14
C VAL A 44 15.95 18.53 11.73
N GLU A 45 17.20 18.92 11.57
CA GLU A 45 17.80 19.12 10.25
C GLU A 45 18.08 17.78 9.55
N LEU A 46 17.89 17.76 8.22
CA LEU A 46 18.18 16.58 7.40
C LEU A 46 19.63 16.13 7.57
N LYS A 47 20.58 17.07 7.63
CA LYS A 47 22.00 16.78 7.80
C LYS A 47 22.32 16.14 9.15
N GLU A 48 21.62 16.52 10.22
CA GLU A 48 21.73 15.89 11.53
C GLU A 48 21.24 14.43 11.46
N LEU A 49 20.07 14.19 10.87
CA LEU A 49 19.52 12.85 10.68
C LEU A 49 20.47 11.96 9.87
N THR A 50 21.00 12.46 8.76
CA THR A 50 21.93 11.69 7.91
C THR A 50 23.19 11.31 8.65
N THR A 51 23.73 12.23 9.45
CA THR A 51 24.95 11.99 10.26
C THR A 51 24.68 10.98 11.37
N LYS A 52 23.60 11.17 12.11
CA LYS A 52 23.24 10.32 13.26
C LYS A 52 22.95 8.88 12.85
N PHE A 53 22.17 8.70 11.79
CA PHE A 53 21.71 7.38 11.33
C PHE A 53 22.60 6.79 10.22
N LYS A 54 23.65 7.49 9.82
CA LYS A 54 24.57 7.11 8.71
C LYS A 54 23.81 6.81 7.42
N ALA A 55 22.72 7.56 7.18
CA ALA A 55 21.84 7.37 6.05
C ALA A 55 22.29 8.16 4.82
N ASN A 56 21.97 7.67 3.64
CA ASN A 56 22.12 8.46 2.42
C ASN A 56 21.13 9.64 2.43
N GLU A 57 21.67 10.87 2.28
CA GLU A 57 20.89 12.11 2.37
C GLU A 57 19.75 12.15 1.34
N GLY A 58 20.03 11.78 0.09
CA GLY A 58 19.04 11.81 -0.98
C GLY A 58 17.87 10.85 -0.69
N TYR A 59 18.17 9.61 -0.30
CA TYR A 59 17.15 8.61 0.01
C TYR A 59 16.35 8.99 1.26
N LEU A 60 17.03 9.45 2.31
CA LEU A 60 16.35 9.87 3.53
C LEU A 60 15.44 11.08 3.29
N ASN A 61 15.91 12.06 2.50
CA ASN A 61 15.10 13.22 2.12
C ASN A 61 13.82 12.81 1.36
N ILE A 62 13.93 11.87 0.40
CA ILE A 62 12.77 11.34 -0.34
C ILE A 62 11.81 10.62 0.63
N ALA A 63 12.33 9.79 1.52
CA ALA A 63 11.53 9.05 2.50
C ALA A 63 10.73 9.99 3.42
N LEU A 64 11.39 11.01 3.98
CA LEU A 64 10.74 11.98 4.86
C LEU A 64 9.72 12.87 4.11
N ARG A 65 10.03 13.25 2.87
CA ARG A 65 9.05 13.95 2.01
C ARG A 65 7.83 13.09 1.71
N GLY A 66 8.01 11.78 1.60
CA GLY A 66 6.89 10.84 1.53
C GLY A 66 5.96 10.97 2.74
N LEU A 67 6.50 11.05 3.96
CA LEU A 67 5.69 11.28 5.16
C LEU A 67 5.04 12.68 5.16
N CYS A 68 5.71 13.71 4.62
CA CYS A 68 5.11 15.04 4.46
C CYS A 68 3.91 15.01 3.50
N SER A 69 3.98 14.23 2.42
CA SER A 69 2.87 14.11 1.47
C SER A 69 1.63 13.47 2.08
N GLN A 70 1.81 12.69 3.16
CA GLN A 70 0.71 12.08 3.92
C GLN A 70 0.15 13.00 5.02
N GLY A 71 0.77 14.16 5.26
CA GLY A 71 0.42 15.07 6.36
C GLY A 71 1.09 14.74 7.69
N TRP A 72 1.94 13.72 7.74
CA TRP A 72 2.54 13.21 8.98
C TRP A 72 3.86 13.91 9.39
N LEU A 73 4.38 14.80 8.57
CA LEU A 73 5.53 15.67 8.84
C LEU A 73 5.38 17.00 8.09
N LEU A 74 6.09 18.01 8.57
CA LEU A 74 6.27 19.29 7.89
C LEU A 74 7.72 19.42 7.43
N GLN A 75 7.93 19.85 6.18
CA GLN A 75 9.25 20.17 5.65
C GLN A 75 9.45 21.70 5.65
N HIS A 76 10.60 22.14 6.11
CA HIS A 76 11.04 23.52 6.02
C HIS A 76 12.32 23.59 5.18
N VAL A 77 12.33 24.50 4.22
CA VAL A 77 13.49 24.75 3.34
C VAL A 77 13.99 26.17 3.59
N ASP A 78 15.21 26.30 4.08
CA ASP A 78 15.91 27.57 4.22
C ASP A 78 16.85 27.74 3.02
N ASN A 79 16.42 28.55 2.05
CA ASN A 79 17.20 28.79 0.84
C ASN A 79 18.44 29.66 1.09
N GLN A 80 18.52 30.41 2.20
CA GLN A 80 19.66 31.26 2.51
C GLN A 80 20.83 30.43 3.01
N ASN A 81 20.54 29.44 3.87
CA ASN A 81 21.52 28.56 4.47
C ASN A 81 21.62 27.20 3.74
N ASN A 82 20.84 27.00 2.68
CA ASN A 82 20.73 25.72 1.98
C ASN A 82 20.45 24.54 2.96
N ALA A 83 19.56 24.78 3.94
CA ALA A 83 19.21 23.83 4.97
C ALA A 83 17.79 23.30 4.80
N ILE A 84 17.61 22.01 5.07
CA ILE A 84 16.30 21.35 5.07
C ILE A 84 16.09 20.81 6.47
N SER A 85 14.95 21.08 7.06
CA SER A 85 14.54 20.47 8.33
C SER A 85 13.15 19.88 8.26
N TYR A 86 12.90 18.92 9.14
CA TYR A 86 11.63 18.23 9.29
C TYR A 86 11.09 18.44 10.70
N GLU A 87 9.79 18.72 10.79
CA GLU A 87 9.12 19.01 12.03
C GLU A 87 7.89 18.10 12.20
N THR A 88 7.72 17.57 13.41
CA THR A 88 6.55 16.79 13.76
C THR A 88 5.35 17.70 14.02
N ASN A 89 4.16 17.21 13.71
CA ASN A 89 2.88 17.83 14.00
C ASN A 89 1.99 16.92 14.86
N GLU A 90 0.75 17.31 15.10
CA GLU A 90 -0.20 16.54 15.90
C GLU A 90 -0.50 15.16 15.31
N GLU A 91 -0.42 15.00 13.98
CA GLU A 91 -0.67 13.74 13.29
C GLU A 91 0.53 12.79 13.35
N SER A 92 1.75 13.31 13.52
CA SER A 92 2.99 12.54 13.53
C SER A 92 2.99 11.45 14.61
N GLU A 93 2.66 11.79 15.85
CA GLU A 93 2.65 10.85 16.96
C GLU A 93 1.63 9.72 16.72
N ILE A 94 0.46 10.07 16.23
CA ILE A 94 -0.60 9.12 15.93
C ILE A 94 -0.14 8.17 14.82
N ALA A 95 0.34 8.71 13.70
CA ALA A 95 0.74 7.92 12.54
C ALA A 95 1.94 6.99 12.85
N PHE A 96 2.99 7.52 13.49
CA PHE A 96 4.21 6.77 13.78
C PHE A 96 3.98 5.61 14.76
N ASN A 97 2.98 5.72 15.63
CA ASN A 97 2.57 4.65 16.52
C ASN A 97 1.97 3.44 15.78
N TYR A 98 1.48 3.63 14.55
CA TYR A 98 0.91 2.55 13.74
C TYR A 98 1.89 2.00 12.69
N PHE A 99 3.08 2.54 12.51
CA PHE A 99 4.02 2.10 11.47
C PHE A 99 4.50 0.66 11.63
N TYR A 100 4.40 0.09 12.82
CA TYR A 100 4.68 -1.34 13.04
C TYR A 100 3.74 -2.26 12.22
N LEU A 101 2.54 -1.80 11.88
CA LEU A 101 1.60 -2.56 11.05
C LEU A 101 2.12 -2.83 9.64
N PHE A 102 3.06 -2.01 9.18
CA PHE A 102 3.67 -2.16 7.86
C PHE A 102 4.77 -3.23 7.78
N GLU A 103 5.10 -3.90 8.90
CA GLU A 103 6.04 -5.02 8.92
C GLU A 103 5.61 -6.13 7.97
N ASP A 104 4.35 -6.58 8.09
CA ASP A 104 3.79 -7.61 7.21
C ASP A 104 3.85 -7.24 5.73
N VAL A 105 3.67 -5.94 5.42
CA VAL A 105 3.77 -5.42 4.06
C VAL A 105 5.20 -5.53 3.55
N THR A 106 6.17 -5.16 4.37
CA THR A 106 7.59 -5.25 4.03
C THR A 106 7.99 -6.70 3.77
N ASP A 107 7.54 -7.64 4.60
CA ASP A 107 7.74 -9.07 4.40
C ASP A 107 7.16 -9.56 3.06
N LEU A 108 5.93 -9.13 2.72
CA LEU A 108 5.32 -9.47 1.43
C LEU A 108 6.16 -8.94 0.26
N LEU A 109 6.67 -7.72 0.36
CA LEU A 109 7.52 -7.15 -0.68
C LEU A 109 8.84 -7.90 -0.81
N GLN A 110 9.41 -8.44 0.27
CA GLN A 110 10.60 -9.29 0.20
C GLN A 110 10.35 -10.59 -0.58
N LEU A 111 9.15 -11.15 -0.51
CA LEU A 111 8.74 -12.32 -1.28
C LEU A 111 8.34 -12.01 -2.73
N SER A 112 8.30 -10.74 -3.13
CA SER A 112 7.74 -10.31 -4.43
C SER A 112 8.55 -10.76 -5.66
N GLU A 113 9.81 -11.20 -5.51
CA GLU A 113 10.57 -11.80 -6.62
C GLU A 113 9.99 -13.15 -7.03
N ASP A 114 9.43 -13.88 -6.08
CA ASP A 114 8.82 -15.19 -6.28
C ASP A 114 7.35 -15.05 -6.68
N TYR A 115 6.78 -13.83 -6.52
CA TYR A 115 5.41 -13.51 -6.91
C TYR A 115 5.32 -13.30 -8.43
N HIS A 116 5.42 -14.40 -9.17
CA HIS A 116 5.36 -14.36 -10.62
C HIS A 116 3.90 -14.44 -11.10
N PRO A 117 3.46 -13.56 -12.03
CA PRO A 117 2.07 -13.52 -12.50
C PRO A 117 1.54 -14.83 -13.10
N ARG A 118 2.42 -15.66 -13.66
CA ARG A 118 2.08 -16.94 -14.29
C ARG A 118 2.40 -18.15 -13.42
N LYS A 119 3.07 -17.94 -12.30
CA LYS A 119 3.34 -18.96 -11.30
C LYS A 119 2.76 -18.44 -10.01
N PHE A 120 1.73 -19.10 -9.50
CA PHE A 120 1.28 -18.87 -8.16
C PHE A 120 2.26 -19.53 -7.21
N GLU A 121 3.32 -18.80 -6.84
CA GLU A 121 4.17 -19.24 -5.76
C GLU A 121 3.35 -19.22 -4.47
N ILE A 122 3.37 -20.33 -3.75
CA ILE A 122 2.48 -20.53 -2.59
C ILE A 122 2.80 -19.54 -1.47
N GLU A 123 4.08 -19.26 -1.24
CA GLU A 123 4.52 -18.48 -0.08
C GLU A 123 4.09 -17.01 -0.13
N PRO A 124 4.30 -16.24 -1.21
CA PRO A 124 3.77 -14.89 -1.33
C PRO A 124 2.26 -14.82 -1.24
N PHE A 125 1.57 -15.84 -1.77
CA PHE A 125 0.12 -15.93 -1.71
C PHE A 125 -0.38 -16.12 -0.27
N LEU A 126 0.22 -17.04 0.50
CA LEU A 126 -0.12 -17.27 1.90
C LEU A 126 0.15 -16.02 2.75
N LYS A 127 1.23 -15.30 2.47
CA LYS A 127 1.52 -14.02 3.15
C LYS A 127 0.44 -12.98 2.83
N LEU A 128 0.05 -12.84 1.55
CA LEU A 128 -1.01 -11.94 1.12
C LEU A 128 -2.35 -12.27 1.80
N GLU A 129 -2.72 -13.55 1.85
CA GLU A 129 -3.93 -14.01 2.53
C GLU A 129 -3.90 -13.71 4.03
N SER A 130 -2.75 -13.88 4.67
CA SER A 130 -2.53 -13.55 6.08
C SER A 130 -2.72 -12.06 6.34
N ILE A 131 -2.12 -11.20 5.52
CA ILE A 131 -2.27 -9.74 5.59
C ILE A 131 -3.73 -9.36 5.42
N TYR A 132 -4.41 -9.94 4.44
CA TYR A 132 -5.82 -9.67 4.21
C TYR A 132 -6.71 -10.07 5.41
N LYS A 133 -6.47 -11.24 6.02
CA LYS A 133 -7.20 -11.68 7.22
C LYS A 133 -7.03 -10.69 8.39
N LYS A 134 -5.82 -10.15 8.59
CA LYS A 134 -5.56 -9.10 9.59
C LYS A 134 -6.27 -7.80 9.20
N HIS A 135 -6.17 -7.39 7.93
CA HIS A 135 -6.79 -6.17 7.41
C HIS A 135 -8.32 -6.19 7.56
N LYS A 136 -8.98 -7.30 7.26
CA LYS A 136 -10.43 -7.48 7.41
C LYS A 136 -10.91 -7.21 8.85
N ASN A 137 -10.04 -7.45 9.83
CA ASN A 137 -10.28 -7.18 11.25
C ASN A 137 -9.58 -5.88 11.72
N ASN A 138 -9.26 -4.97 10.80
CA ASN A 138 -8.55 -3.72 11.06
C ASN A 138 -7.25 -3.91 11.87
N TYR A 139 -6.56 -5.03 11.71
CA TYR A 139 -5.39 -5.39 12.54
C TYR A 139 -5.67 -5.36 14.05
N GLY A 140 -6.90 -5.60 14.47
CA GLY A 140 -7.33 -5.49 15.85
C GLY A 140 -7.52 -4.05 16.35
N ILE A 141 -7.36 -3.05 15.48
CA ILE A 141 -7.55 -1.65 15.83
C ILE A 141 -9.04 -1.36 15.95
N LYS A 142 -9.44 -0.82 17.11
CA LYS A 142 -10.75 -0.20 17.28
C LYS A 142 -10.64 1.25 16.80
N LEU A 143 -11.26 1.55 15.66
CA LEU A 143 -11.25 2.90 15.11
C LEU A 143 -11.73 3.93 16.13
N SER A 144 -11.00 5.02 16.26
CA SER A 144 -11.26 6.10 17.21
C SER A 144 -12.54 6.84 16.86
N ASN A 145 -13.20 7.39 17.90
CA ASN A 145 -14.29 8.35 17.74
C ASN A 145 -13.76 9.78 17.48
N GLU A 146 -12.48 10.04 17.81
CA GLU A 146 -11.84 11.32 17.54
C GLU A 146 -11.47 11.37 16.05
N LYS A 147 -11.88 12.47 15.39
CA LYS A 147 -11.86 12.59 13.92
C LYS A 147 -10.46 12.50 13.33
N THR A 148 -9.49 13.20 13.89
CA THR A 148 -8.12 13.24 13.36
C THR A 148 -7.48 11.87 13.46
N ARG A 149 -7.53 11.24 14.62
CA ARG A 149 -7.01 9.90 14.86
C ARG A 149 -7.67 8.89 13.92
N ARG A 150 -9.01 8.91 13.82
CA ARG A 150 -9.76 8.03 12.94
C ARG A 150 -9.34 8.16 11.48
N ASN A 151 -9.15 9.40 10.99
CA ASN A 151 -8.71 9.64 9.62
C ASN A 151 -7.34 9.01 9.34
N ILE A 152 -6.41 9.09 10.29
CA ILE A 152 -5.07 8.49 10.18
C ILE A 152 -5.16 6.96 10.21
N GLU A 153 -5.95 6.40 11.12
CA GLU A 153 -6.18 4.97 11.21
C GLU A 153 -6.77 4.41 9.90
N GLU A 154 -7.79 5.05 9.35
CA GLU A 154 -8.39 4.69 8.06
C GLU A 154 -7.40 4.87 6.89
N GLN A 155 -6.55 5.89 6.93
CA GLN A 155 -5.50 6.12 5.92
C GLN A 155 -4.48 4.98 5.92
N ILE A 156 -3.97 4.61 7.10
CA ILE A 156 -3.01 3.51 7.26
C ILE A 156 -3.60 2.17 6.79
N LEU A 157 -4.84 1.87 7.19
CA LEU A 157 -5.52 0.66 6.72
C LEU A 157 -5.73 0.67 5.20
N THR A 158 -6.04 1.84 4.62
CA THR A 158 -6.16 1.97 3.16
C THR A 158 -4.83 1.80 2.44
N HIS A 159 -3.71 2.22 3.05
CA HIS A 159 -2.37 1.95 2.51
C HIS A 159 -2.09 0.45 2.45
N ILE A 160 -2.41 -0.29 3.52
CA ILE A 160 -2.26 -1.75 3.54
C ILE A 160 -3.17 -2.41 2.50
N GLU A 161 -4.42 -1.96 2.34
CA GLU A 161 -5.31 -2.43 1.28
C GLU A 161 -4.68 -2.24 -0.11
N GLY A 162 -4.01 -1.10 -0.34
CA GLY A 162 -3.30 -0.83 -1.59
C GLY A 162 -2.22 -1.86 -1.91
N VAL A 163 -1.49 -2.31 -0.90
CA VAL A 163 -0.48 -3.38 -1.07
C VAL A 163 -1.11 -4.74 -1.34
N ILE A 164 -2.30 -5.01 -0.78
CA ILE A 164 -3.05 -6.23 -1.08
C ILE A 164 -3.54 -6.21 -2.53
N VAL A 165 -4.17 -5.12 -2.96
CA VAL A 165 -4.85 -5.07 -4.26
C VAL A 165 -3.92 -4.74 -5.43
N GLY A 166 -2.85 -4.00 -5.21
CA GLY A 166 -1.96 -3.52 -6.28
C GLY A 166 -1.29 -4.67 -7.04
N PRO A 167 -0.45 -5.50 -6.40
CA PRO A 167 0.17 -6.65 -7.04
C PRO A 167 -0.86 -7.65 -7.59
N THR A 168 -1.95 -7.87 -6.86
CA THR A 168 -3.06 -8.72 -7.28
C THR A 168 -3.65 -8.25 -8.60
N LEU A 169 -3.99 -6.96 -8.72
CA LEU A 169 -4.60 -6.39 -9.91
C LEU A 169 -3.65 -6.45 -11.11
N VAL A 170 -2.37 -6.19 -10.90
CA VAL A 170 -1.35 -6.31 -11.95
C VAL A 170 -1.24 -7.74 -12.42
N ASN A 171 -1.24 -8.70 -11.51
CA ASN A 171 -1.21 -10.13 -11.82
C ASN A 171 -2.41 -10.54 -12.68
N LEU A 172 -3.61 -10.19 -12.26
CA LEU A 172 -4.85 -10.47 -13.01
C LEU A 172 -4.83 -9.84 -14.42
N GLY A 173 -4.23 -8.64 -14.55
CA GLY A 173 -4.05 -7.98 -15.83
C GLY A 173 -3.12 -8.74 -16.77
N ILE A 174 -1.96 -9.17 -16.26
CA ILE A 174 -0.94 -9.88 -17.04
C ILE A 174 -1.41 -11.29 -17.44
N THR A 175 -2.21 -11.96 -16.62
CA THR A 175 -2.80 -13.27 -16.95
C THR A 175 -3.88 -13.18 -18.05
N GLY A 176 -4.26 -11.98 -18.46
CA GLY A 176 -5.23 -11.76 -19.53
C GLY A 176 -6.69 -11.75 -19.05
N MET A 177 -6.94 -11.82 -17.75
CA MET A 177 -8.30 -11.86 -17.19
C MET A 177 -9.10 -10.64 -17.58
N PHE A 178 -8.53 -9.43 -17.57
CA PHE A 178 -9.26 -8.24 -17.98
C PHE A 178 -9.65 -8.27 -19.46
N HIS A 179 -8.77 -8.78 -20.31
CA HIS A 179 -9.08 -8.93 -21.73
C HIS A 179 -10.27 -9.87 -21.93
N LYS A 180 -10.24 -11.05 -21.29
CA LYS A 180 -11.34 -12.01 -21.38
C LYS A 180 -12.65 -11.43 -20.84
N TYR A 181 -12.63 -10.74 -19.72
CA TYR A 181 -13.81 -10.09 -19.16
C TYR A 181 -14.47 -9.11 -20.14
N PHE A 182 -13.67 -8.29 -20.83
CA PHE A 182 -14.22 -7.36 -21.83
C PHE A 182 -14.85 -8.07 -23.04
N MET A 183 -14.45 -9.31 -23.29
CA MET A 183 -15.06 -10.13 -24.36
C MET A 183 -16.31 -10.88 -23.89
N GLU A 184 -16.31 -11.44 -22.69
CA GLU A 184 -17.34 -12.38 -22.24
C GLU A 184 -18.15 -11.92 -21.00
N SER A 185 -17.82 -10.79 -20.40
CA SER A 185 -18.47 -10.20 -19.21
C SER A 185 -18.48 -11.05 -17.94
N ARG A 186 -17.89 -12.22 -17.96
CA ARG A 186 -17.74 -13.15 -16.82
C ARG A 186 -16.54 -14.06 -17.04
N PHE A 187 -16.06 -14.66 -15.97
CA PHE A 187 -14.95 -15.63 -16.04
C PHE A 187 -15.00 -16.63 -14.88
N ARG A 188 -14.31 -17.74 -15.06
CA ARG A 188 -14.08 -18.76 -14.04
C ARG A 188 -12.60 -18.92 -13.76
N PRO A 189 -12.19 -19.25 -12.51
CA PRO A 189 -10.77 -19.40 -12.14
C PRO A 189 -10.01 -20.36 -13.03
N GLU A 190 -10.60 -21.51 -13.40
CA GLU A 190 -10.02 -22.56 -14.21
C GLU A 190 -9.69 -22.13 -15.65
N GLU A 191 -10.21 -21.01 -16.10
CA GLU A 191 -9.93 -20.44 -17.42
C GLU A 191 -8.60 -19.69 -17.50
N PHE A 192 -7.99 -19.39 -16.33
CA PHE A 192 -6.83 -18.50 -16.22
C PHE A 192 -5.60 -19.14 -15.62
N HIS A 193 -5.78 -20.14 -14.76
CA HIS A 193 -4.66 -20.71 -14.02
C HIS A 193 -4.88 -22.18 -13.73
N GLU A 194 -3.81 -22.99 -13.93
CA GLU A 194 -3.83 -24.43 -13.62
C GLU A 194 -4.04 -24.68 -12.12
N ASN A 195 -3.49 -23.83 -11.24
CA ASN A 195 -3.80 -23.82 -9.81
C ASN A 195 -5.04 -22.95 -9.52
N HIS A 196 -6.16 -23.31 -10.11
CA HIS A 196 -7.40 -22.55 -10.03
C HIS A 196 -7.98 -22.43 -8.61
N GLN A 197 -7.67 -23.37 -7.72
CA GLN A 197 -8.12 -23.32 -6.33
C GLN A 197 -7.46 -22.16 -5.55
N GLU A 198 -6.16 -21.96 -5.72
CA GLU A 198 -5.46 -20.84 -5.09
C GLU A 198 -5.83 -19.51 -5.77
N PHE A 199 -6.00 -19.52 -7.07
CA PHE A 199 -6.48 -18.35 -7.82
C PHE A 199 -7.89 -17.92 -7.37
N ASP A 200 -8.79 -18.88 -7.11
CA ASP A 200 -10.13 -18.64 -6.58
C ASP A 200 -10.10 -17.93 -5.21
N LYS A 201 -9.18 -18.31 -4.33
CA LYS A 201 -9.00 -17.63 -3.05
C LYS A 201 -8.64 -16.16 -3.21
N LEU A 202 -7.78 -15.84 -4.19
CA LEU A 202 -7.42 -14.47 -4.51
C LEU A 202 -8.61 -13.65 -5.03
N LEU A 203 -9.43 -14.26 -5.90
CA LEU A 203 -10.65 -13.63 -6.39
C LEU A 203 -11.67 -13.41 -5.26
N LYS A 204 -11.74 -14.31 -4.29
CA LYS A 204 -12.58 -14.14 -3.09
C LYS A 204 -12.16 -12.95 -2.24
N ILE A 205 -10.86 -12.68 -2.10
CA ILE A 205 -10.38 -11.46 -1.44
C ILE A 205 -10.97 -10.22 -2.14
N LEU A 206 -10.88 -10.15 -3.45
CA LEU A 206 -11.42 -9.03 -4.22
C LEU A 206 -12.97 -8.99 -4.19
N THR A 207 -13.63 -10.13 -4.09
CA THR A 207 -15.09 -10.20 -3.91
C THR A 207 -15.50 -9.61 -2.56
N GLU A 208 -14.81 -9.95 -1.49
CA GLU A 208 -15.05 -9.37 -0.16
C GLU A 208 -14.75 -7.86 -0.10
N LEU A 209 -13.82 -7.38 -0.93
CA LEU A 209 -13.56 -5.94 -1.11
C LEU A 209 -14.58 -5.25 -2.03
N GLY A 210 -15.59 -6.00 -2.53
CA GLY A 210 -16.67 -5.48 -3.36
C GLY A 210 -16.31 -5.27 -4.83
N TRP A 211 -15.23 -5.90 -5.33
CA TRP A 211 -14.79 -5.75 -6.73
C TRP A 211 -15.47 -6.73 -7.67
N PHE A 212 -15.86 -7.90 -7.15
CA PHE A 212 -16.57 -8.93 -7.89
C PHE A 212 -17.86 -9.32 -7.20
N ASP A 213 -18.82 -9.77 -8.00
CA ASP A 213 -19.92 -10.63 -7.62
C ASP A 213 -19.61 -12.05 -8.08
N GLU A 214 -19.82 -13.05 -7.20
CA GLU A 214 -19.69 -14.45 -7.54
C GLU A 214 -21.09 -15.07 -7.70
N LYS A 215 -21.31 -15.76 -8.81
CA LYS A 215 -22.54 -16.53 -9.07
C LYS A 215 -22.21 -17.86 -9.75
N ASN A 216 -22.54 -18.96 -9.08
CA ASN A 216 -22.33 -20.32 -9.61
C ASN A 216 -20.87 -20.60 -10.04
N GLY A 217 -19.90 -20.15 -9.25
CA GLY A 217 -18.48 -20.32 -9.52
C GLY A 217 -17.95 -19.44 -10.67
N ALA A 218 -18.71 -18.45 -11.11
CA ALA A 218 -18.26 -17.46 -12.08
C ALA A 218 -18.23 -16.06 -11.44
N TYR A 219 -17.24 -15.27 -11.81
CA TYR A 219 -17.02 -13.92 -11.33
C TYR A 219 -17.41 -12.87 -12.36
N VAL A 220 -18.04 -11.79 -11.88
CA VAL A 220 -18.44 -10.62 -12.66
C VAL A 220 -17.95 -9.37 -11.94
N PHE A 221 -17.36 -8.41 -12.67
CA PHE A 221 -16.97 -7.14 -12.06
C PHE A 221 -18.20 -6.34 -11.61
N THR A 222 -18.13 -5.83 -10.39
CA THR A 222 -18.99 -4.74 -9.93
C THR A 222 -18.58 -3.42 -10.59
N ASP A 223 -19.36 -2.37 -10.40
CA ASP A 223 -18.98 -1.01 -10.81
C ASP A 223 -17.68 -0.55 -10.14
N ILE A 224 -17.45 -0.96 -8.88
CA ILE A 224 -16.23 -0.67 -8.13
C ILE A 224 -15.04 -1.41 -8.75
N GLY A 225 -15.18 -2.70 -8.99
CA GLY A 225 -14.15 -3.51 -9.63
C GLY A 225 -13.77 -2.99 -11.02
N LEU A 226 -14.76 -2.64 -11.84
CA LEU A 226 -14.53 -2.02 -13.15
C LEU A 226 -13.81 -0.67 -13.06
N PHE A 227 -14.11 0.12 -12.02
CA PHE A 227 -13.41 1.39 -11.83
C PHE A 227 -11.90 1.17 -11.64
N PHE A 228 -11.50 0.21 -10.80
CA PHE A 228 -10.10 -0.10 -10.55
C PHE A 228 -9.43 -0.87 -11.70
N ALA A 229 -10.10 -1.85 -12.29
CA ALA A 229 -9.60 -2.61 -13.43
C ALA A 229 -9.21 -1.73 -14.62
N LYS A 230 -10.04 -0.73 -14.93
CA LYS A 230 -9.74 0.28 -15.98
C LYS A 230 -8.54 1.18 -15.66
N ARG A 231 -8.00 1.08 -14.45
CA ARG A 231 -6.84 1.86 -13.95
C ARG A 231 -5.69 0.96 -13.49
N ALA A 232 -5.69 -0.30 -13.90
CA ALA A 232 -4.65 -1.27 -13.55
C ALA A 232 -3.25 -0.78 -13.91
N SER A 233 -3.10 -0.01 -14.99
CA SER A 233 -1.82 0.60 -15.39
C SER A 233 -1.24 1.54 -14.32
N ALA A 234 -2.08 2.26 -13.56
CA ALA A 234 -1.60 3.09 -12.47
C ALA A 234 -0.94 2.26 -11.36
N TYR A 235 -1.54 1.11 -11.02
CA TYR A 235 -0.92 0.17 -10.08
C TYR A 235 0.36 -0.43 -10.65
N GLY A 236 0.39 -0.76 -11.95
CA GLY A 236 1.56 -1.31 -12.62
C GLY A 236 2.79 -0.40 -12.49
N VAL A 237 2.61 0.91 -12.63
CA VAL A 237 3.69 1.89 -12.42
C VAL A 237 4.23 1.80 -10.99
N THR A 238 3.36 1.83 -9.97
CA THR A 238 3.80 1.80 -8.57
C THR A 238 4.40 0.44 -8.19
N VAL A 239 3.81 -0.66 -8.64
CA VAL A 239 4.32 -2.03 -8.40
C VAL A 239 5.70 -2.23 -9.04
N SER A 240 6.02 -1.55 -10.15
CA SER A 240 7.33 -1.63 -10.79
C SER A 240 8.48 -1.11 -9.91
N TYR A 241 8.20 -0.32 -8.88
CA TYR A 241 9.19 0.15 -7.90
C TYR A 241 9.48 -0.86 -6.78
N ILE A 242 8.73 -1.96 -6.65
CA ILE A 242 8.92 -2.97 -5.60
C ILE A 242 10.37 -3.46 -5.50
N PRO A 243 11.10 -3.77 -6.59
CA PRO A 243 12.49 -4.19 -6.50
C PRO A 243 13.41 -3.15 -5.84
N THR A 244 13.10 -1.86 -5.98
CA THR A 244 13.82 -0.77 -5.31
C THR A 244 13.41 -0.66 -3.85
N LEU A 245 12.10 -0.74 -3.57
CA LEU A 245 11.54 -0.64 -2.22
C LEU A 245 12.02 -1.76 -1.30
N ARG A 246 12.30 -2.95 -1.83
CA ARG A 246 12.88 -4.08 -1.08
C ARG A 246 14.27 -3.79 -0.51
N LYS A 247 14.97 -2.80 -1.04
CA LYS A 247 16.34 -2.43 -0.65
C LYS A 247 16.40 -1.22 0.28
N LEU A 248 15.27 -0.70 0.73
CA LEU A 248 15.23 0.47 1.62
C LEU A 248 15.88 0.23 2.98
N ASP A 249 15.99 -1.03 3.38
CA ASP A 249 16.47 -1.46 4.70
C ASP A 249 17.97 -1.86 4.67
N ASN A 250 18.61 -1.77 3.52
CA ASN A 250 20.03 -2.03 3.28
C ASN A 250 20.77 -0.68 3.10
#